data_4ba25963e555e068e1fd5477e5a0b02e
#
_entry.id   4ba25963e555e068e1fd5477e5a0b02e
#
_cell.length_a   1.000
_cell.length_b   1.000
_cell.length_c   1.000
_cell.angle_alpha   90.00
_cell.angle_beta   90.00
_cell.angle_gamma   90.00
#
_symmetry.space_group_name_H-M   'P 1'
#
loop_
_entity.id
_entity.type
_entity.pdbx_description
1 polymer ?
#
loop_
_entity_poly.entity_id
_entity_poly.type
_entity_poly.pdbx_seq_one_letter_code
_entity_poly.pdbx_strand_id
1 'polypeptide(L)'
;MFEVCNINKNEYAKRYYKDVESLLYYVFHIGKKRCKLYSCNAEIWECMGVLALVSYGTPIAVYTGYGSLYDCLRIVYGYTATSSQHISKFKKWLAENNYPVQHFVRFTN
;
A
#
# COMPACT_ATOMS: atom_id res chain seq x y z
N MET A 1 -16.06 8.48 -3.74
CA MET A 1 -15.93 7.06 -4.14
C MET A 1 -14.77 6.92 -5.12
N PHE A 2 -13.94 5.94 -4.95
CA PHE A 2 -12.81 5.71 -5.83
C PHE A 2 -13.02 4.45 -6.67
N GLU A 3 -12.33 4.40 -7.80
CA GLU A 3 -12.38 3.26 -8.70
C GLU A 3 -11.48 2.15 -8.19
N VAL A 4 -11.97 0.90 -8.26
CA VAL A 4 -11.20 -0.29 -7.91
C VAL A 4 -10.80 -1.01 -9.19
N CYS A 5 -9.49 -1.22 -9.38
CA CYS A 5 -8.95 -1.90 -10.54
C CYS A 5 -8.19 -3.13 -10.08
N ASN A 6 -8.55 -4.31 -10.59
CA ASN A 6 -7.88 -5.55 -10.27
C ASN A 6 -6.91 -5.91 -11.40
N ILE A 7 -5.63 -6.03 -11.06
CA ILE A 7 -4.56 -6.32 -12.01
C ILE A 7 -3.97 -7.68 -11.66
N ASN A 8 -3.91 -8.60 -12.64
CA ASN A 8 -3.38 -9.92 -12.37
C ASN A 8 -1.84 -9.91 -12.32
N LYS A 9 -1.28 -11.03 -11.85
CA LYS A 9 0.16 -11.16 -11.63
C LYS A 9 0.98 -10.93 -12.91
N ASN A 10 0.49 -11.41 -14.05
CA ASN A 10 1.23 -11.24 -15.31
C ASN A 10 1.26 -9.77 -15.75
N GLU A 11 0.15 -9.09 -15.65
CA GLU A 11 0.07 -7.66 -15.97
C GLU A 11 0.93 -6.85 -15.01
N TYR A 12 0.90 -7.21 -13.72
CA TYR A 12 1.75 -6.57 -12.73
C TYR A 12 3.23 -6.68 -13.12
N ALA A 13 3.67 -7.89 -13.47
CA ALA A 13 5.07 -8.12 -13.84
C ALA A 13 5.51 -7.30 -15.04
N LYS A 14 4.62 -7.09 -16.00
CA LYS A 14 4.93 -6.35 -17.23
C LYS A 14 4.94 -4.84 -17.04
N ARG A 15 3.99 -4.30 -16.26
CA ARG A 15 3.72 -2.85 -16.25
C ARG A 15 4.03 -2.16 -14.94
N TYR A 16 3.89 -2.87 -13.83
CA TYR A 16 3.92 -2.24 -12.51
C TYR A 16 5.10 -2.66 -11.65
N TYR A 17 5.72 -3.79 -11.96
CA TYR A 17 6.72 -4.39 -11.08
C TYR A 17 7.82 -3.41 -10.67
N LYS A 18 8.44 -2.76 -11.65
CA LYS A 18 9.55 -1.85 -11.37
C LYS A 18 9.12 -0.66 -10.53
N ASP A 19 7.98 -0.06 -10.88
CA ASP A 19 7.53 1.15 -10.21
C ASP A 19 7.04 0.87 -8.80
N VAL A 20 6.20 -0.12 -8.64
CA VAL A 20 5.56 -0.42 -7.34
C VAL A 20 6.57 -1.02 -6.37
N GLU A 21 7.36 -1.99 -6.81
CA GLU A 21 8.38 -2.61 -5.96
C GLU A 21 9.43 -1.58 -5.54
N SER A 22 9.84 -0.71 -6.45
CA SER A 22 10.79 0.35 -6.14
C SER A 22 10.23 1.32 -5.11
N LEU A 23 8.96 1.70 -5.23
CA LEU A 23 8.32 2.59 -4.28
C LEU A 23 8.21 1.95 -2.89
N LEU A 24 7.77 0.69 -2.83
CA LEU A 24 7.68 -0.04 -1.56
C LEU A 24 9.05 -0.13 -0.88
N TYR A 25 10.05 -0.57 -1.65
CA TYR A 25 11.40 -0.70 -1.14
C TYR A 25 11.96 0.64 -0.67
N TYR A 26 11.79 1.68 -1.49
CA TYR A 26 12.34 3.00 -1.22
C TYR A 26 11.76 3.58 0.07
N VAL A 27 10.44 3.53 0.21
CA VAL A 27 9.80 4.07 1.41
C VAL A 27 10.21 3.30 2.65
N PHE A 28 10.29 1.97 2.57
CA PHE A 28 10.62 1.14 3.72
C PHE A 28 12.09 1.27 4.14
N HIS A 29 13.01 1.43 3.19
CA HIS A 29 14.43 1.46 3.50
C HIS A 29 15.01 2.87 3.68
N ILE A 30 14.47 3.86 2.97
CA ILE A 30 14.98 5.23 3.02
C ILE A 30 14.02 6.15 3.76
N GLY A 31 12.74 5.84 3.73
CA GLY A 31 11.73 6.60 4.43
C GLY A 31 11.78 6.39 5.93
N LYS A 32 10.89 7.08 6.63
CA LYS A 32 10.81 7.02 8.09
C LYS A 32 9.43 6.56 8.51
N LYS A 33 9.40 5.80 9.61
CA LYS A 33 8.14 5.46 10.25
C LYS A 33 7.46 6.74 10.71
N ARG A 34 6.24 6.93 10.26
CA ARG A 34 5.45 8.10 10.63
C ARG A 34 4.61 7.84 11.88
N CYS A 35 3.90 6.71 11.90
CA CYS A 35 3.02 6.36 13.02
C CYS A 35 2.57 4.91 12.91
N LYS A 36 1.94 4.42 13.97
CA LYS A 36 1.19 3.17 13.92
C LYS A 36 -0.15 3.39 13.23
N LEU A 37 -0.62 2.37 12.56
CA LEU A 37 -1.97 2.38 11.99
C LEU A 37 -2.96 2.02 13.09
N TYR A 38 -3.50 3.04 13.76
CA TYR A 38 -4.37 2.88 14.93
C TYR A 38 -3.66 2.04 16.00
N SER A 39 -4.33 1.01 16.54
CA SER A 39 -3.76 0.15 17.58
C SER A 39 -3.39 -1.24 17.09
N CYS A 40 -3.22 -1.42 15.78
CA CYS A 40 -2.91 -2.72 15.21
C CYS A 40 -1.42 -2.89 14.91
N ASN A 41 -1.03 -4.11 14.51
CA ASN A 41 0.37 -4.44 14.18
C ASN A 41 0.72 -4.01 12.75
N ALA A 42 0.44 -2.77 12.44
CA ALA A 42 0.77 -2.17 11.16
C ALA A 42 1.27 -0.76 11.39
N GLU A 43 2.14 -0.32 10.51
CA GLU A 43 2.79 0.99 10.60
C GLU A 43 2.68 1.71 9.28
N ILE A 44 2.69 3.04 9.34
CA ILE A 44 2.71 3.88 8.16
C ILE A 44 4.09 4.53 8.06
N TRP A 45 4.75 4.32 6.94
CA TRP A 45 6.05 4.88 6.64
C TRP A 45 5.92 5.90 5.52
N GLU A 46 6.76 6.91 5.54
CA GLU A 46 6.69 8.02 4.59
C GLU A 46 8.05 8.37 4.03
N CYS A 47 8.08 8.68 2.73
CA CYS A 47 9.25 9.24 2.07
C CYS A 47 8.76 10.17 0.96
N MET A 48 9.03 11.49 1.11
CA MET A 48 8.72 12.49 0.08
C MET A 48 7.28 12.44 -0.44
N GLY A 49 6.33 12.30 0.47
CA GLY A 49 4.91 12.29 0.12
C GLY A 49 4.36 10.93 -0.28
N VAL A 50 5.22 9.92 -0.41
CA VAL A 50 4.79 8.55 -0.68
C VAL A 50 4.66 7.83 0.66
N LEU A 51 3.52 7.16 0.86
CA LEU A 51 3.24 6.43 2.10
C LEU A 51 3.24 4.93 1.83
N ALA A 52 3.79 4.16 2.74
CA ALA A 52 3.74 2.70 2.65
C ALA A 52 3.10 2.13 3.91
N LEU A 53 2.29 1.11 3.73
CA LEU A 53 1.71 0.34 4.82
C LEU A 53 2.61 -0.87 5.07
N VAL A 54 3.15 -0.94 6.28
CA VAL A 54 4.00 -2.04 6.71
C VAL A 54 3.22 -2.87 7.72
N SER A 55 2.90 -4.11 7.36
CA SER A 55 2.12 -5.04 8.20
C SER A 55 3.04 -6.13 8.69
N TYR A 56 3.18 -6.26 10.01
CA TYR A 56 4.08 -7.24 10.63
C TYR A 56 5.49 -7.18 10.04
N GLY A 57 6.00 -5.97 9.82
CA GLY A 57 7.35 -5.77 9.29
C GLY A 57 7.50 -5.92 7.79
N THR A 58 6.43 -6.20 7.05
CA THR A 58 6.45 -6.36 5.60
C THR A 58 5.65 -5.25 4.92
N PRO A 59 6.24 -4.49 3.99
CA PRO A 59 5.49 -3.50 3.23
C PRO A 59 4.53 -4.20 2.26
N ILE A 60 3.23 -3.89 2.36
CA ILE A 60 2.19 -4.57 1.59
C ILE A 60 1.35 -3.64 0.73
N ALA A 61 1.44 -2.34 0.94
CA ALA A 61 0.69 -1.37 0.13
C ALA A 61 1.45 -0.07 0.07
N VAL A 62 1.25 0.67 -1.01
CA VAL A 62 1.89 1.97 -1.18
C VAL A 62 0.88 2.98 -1.74
N TYR A 63 0.87 4.17 -1.15
CA TYR A 63 0.05 5.29 -1.62
C TYR A 63 0.97 6.34 -2.22
N THR A 64 0.75 6.65 -3.49
CA THR A 64 1.49 7.72 -4.15
C THR A 64 0.86 9.06 -3.80
N GLY A 65 1.62 10.12 -3.82
CA GLY A 65 1.10 11.45 -3.53
C GLY A 65 0.05 11.94 -4.54
N TYR A 66 -0.24 11.16 -5.57
CA TYR A 66 -1.17 11.53 -6.62
C TYR A 66 -2.53 10.84 -6.51
N GLY A 67 -2.82 10.22 -5.39
CA GLY A 67 -4.13 9.63 -5.14
C GLY A 67 -4.26 8.16 -5.54
N SER A 68 -3.18 7.50 -5.89
CA SER A 68 -3.20 6.07 -6.25
C SER A 68 -2.74 5.23 -5.07
N LEU A 69 -3.57 4.26 -4.70
CA LEU A 69 -3.24 3.28 -3.67
C LEU A 69 -3.06 1.91 -4.32
N TYR A 70 -1.88 1.33 -4.15
CA TYR A 70 -1.55 0.02 -4.70
C TYR A 70 -1.56 -1.03 -3.59
N ASP A 71 -2.47 -2.01 -3.70
CA ASP A 71 -2.58 -3.13 -2.77
C ASP A 71 -1.74 -4.28 -3.32
N CYS A 72 -0.58 -4.48 -2.72
CA CYS A 72 0.39 -5.48 -3.15
C CYS A 72 0.39 -6.73 -2.27
N LEU A 73 -0.57 -6.86 -1.37
CA LEU A 73 -0.58 -7.94 -0.37
C LEU A 73 -0.43 -9.33 -1.00
N ARG A 74 -1.20 -9.59 -2.05
CA ARG A 74 -1.27 -10.94 -2.65
C ARG A 74 -0.02 -11.34 -3.41
N ILE A 75 0.75 -10.35 -3.90
CA ILE A 75 1.95 -10.62 -4.69
C ILE A 75 3.23 -10.55 -3.88
N VAL A 76 3.24 -9.78 -2.78
CA VAL A 76 4.44 -9.60 -1.95
C VAL A 76 4.47 -10.59 -0.79
N TYR A 77 3.34 -10.83 -0.17
CA TYR A 77 3.28 -11.55 1.09
C TYR A 77 2.40 -12.80 1.02
N GLY A 78 1.42 -12.81 0.12
CA GLY A 78 0.33 -13.79 0.16
C GLY A 78 -0.82 -13.25 1.00
N TYR A 79 -2.02 -13.72 0.69
CA TYR A 79 -3.21 -13.21 1.36
C TYR A 79 -3.36 -13.75 2.78
N THR A 80 -3.57 -12.84 3.73
CA THR A 80 -4.04 -13.18 5.07
C THR A 80 -5.20 -12.24 5.40
N ALA A 81 -6.16 -12.74 6.19
CA ALA A 81 -7.32 -11.94 6.59
C ALA A 81 -6.88 -10.72 7.41
N THR A 82 -5.91 -10.90 8.30
CA THR A 82 -5.41 -9.82 9.16
C THR A 82 -4.76 -8.71 8.35
N SER A 83 -3.89 -9.05 7.41
CA SER A 83 -3.22 -8.06 6.58
C SER A 83 -4.21 -7.36 5.63
N SER A 84 -5.23 -8.09 5.16
CA SER A 84 -6.30 -7.48 4.38
C SER A 84 -7.09 -6.45 5.18
N GLN A 85 -7.32 -6.73 6.47
CA GLN A 85 -7.95 -5.75 7.37
C GLN A 85 -7.07 -4.52 7.56
N HIS A 86 -5.75 -4.71 7.62
CA HIS A 86 -4.82 -3.58 7.70
C HIS A 86 -4.94 -2.67 6.48
N ILE A 87 -5.13 -3.23 5.30
CA ILE A 87 -5.32 -2.42 4.08
C ILE A 87 -6.63 -1.63 4.16
N SER A 88 -7.70 -2.25 4.64
CA SER A 88 -8.97 -1.54 4.83
C SER A 88 -8.84 -0.39 5.83
N LYS A 89 -8.12 -0.62 6.91
CA LYS A 89 -7.86 0.43 7.91
C LYS A 89 -6.96 1.53 7.34
N PHE A 90 -6.01 1.17 6.48
CA PHE A 90 -5.14 2.15 5.83
C PHE A 90 -5.95 3.07 4.92
N LYS A 91 -6.90 2.53 4.16
CA LYS A 91 -7.78 3.35 3.33
C LYS A 91 -8.56 4.35 4.18
N LYS A 92 -9.07 3.90 5.32
CA LYS A 92 -9.77 4.77 6.26
C LYS A 92 -8.86 5.85 6.80
N TRP A 93 -7.65 5.49 7.22
CA TRP A 93 -6.67 6.42 7.75
C TRP A 93 -6.30 7.48 6.71
N LEU A 94 -6.11 7.08 5.46
CA LEU A 94 -5.79 8.01 4.38
C LEU A 94 -6.91 9.03 4.21
N ALA A 95 -8.16 8.59 4.20
CA ALA A 95 -9.31 9.49 4.07
C ALA A 95 -9.37 10.46 5.25
N GLU A 96 -9.13 9.98 6.47
CA GLU A 96 -9.19 10.82 7.67
C GLU A 96 -8.07 11.84 7.75
N ASN A 97 -6.96 11.61 7.07
CA ASN A 97 -5.78 12.46 7.13
C ASN A 97 -5.55 13.27 5.85
N ASN A 98 -6.59 13.45 5.05
CA ASN A 98 -6.58 14.27 3.84
C ASN A 98 -5.65 13.73 2.74
N TYR A 99 -5.56 12.41 2.63
CA TYR A 99 -4.89 11.74 1.52
C TYR A 99 -5.96 11.06 0.66
N PRO A 100 -6.55 11.76 -0.32
CA PRO A 100 -7.64 11.19 -1.09
C PRO A 100 -7.18 10.03 -1.96
N VAL A 101 -7.93 8.93 -1.91
CA VAL A 101 -7.69 7.78 -2.79
C VAL A 101 -8.65 7.89 -3.96
N GLN A 102 -8.11 8.17 -5.14
CA GLN A 102 -8.89 8.28 -6.38
C GLN A 102 -8.84 6.99 -7.17
N HIS A 103 -7.71 6.28 -7.10
CA HIS A 103 -7.52 5.01 -7.79
C HIS A 103 -7.03 3.96 -6.81
N PHE A 104 -7.77 2.88 -6.68
CA PHE A 104 -7.37 1.74 -5.87
C PHE A 104 -7.04 0.58 -6.80
N VAL A 105 -5.76 0.22 -6.85
CA VAL A 105 -5.28 -0.85 -7.72
C VAL A 105 -4.90 -2.04 -6.84
N ARG A 106 -5.59 -3.17 -7.05
CA ARG A 106 -5.31 -4.41 -6.32
C ARG A 106 -4.62 -5.39 -7.26
N PHE A 107 -3.45 -5.84 -6.87
CA PHE A 107 -2.75 -6.87 -7.64
C PHE A 107 -3.18 -8.23 -7.13
N THR A 108 -3.63 -9.09 -8.04
CA THR A 108 -4.15 -10.42 -7.73
C THR A 108 -3.26 -11.49 -8.34
N ASN A 109 -3.36 -12.69 -7.80
CA ASN A 109 -2.62 -13.84 -8.34
C ASN A 109 -3.17 -14.30 -9.68
#